data_481d4ed55236dc0d299a276a1deba799
#
_entry.id   481d4ed55236dc0d299a276a1deba799
#
_cell.length_a   1.000
_cell.length_b   1.000
_cell.length_c   1.000
_cell.angle_alpha   90.00
_cell.angle_beta   90.00
_cell.angle_gamma   90.00
#
_symmetry.space_group_name_H-M   'P 1'
#
loop_
_entity.id
_entity.type
_entity.pdbx_description
1 polymer ?
#
loop_
_entity_poly.entity_id
_entity_poly.type
_entity_poly.pdbx_seq_one_letter_code
_entity_poly.pdbx_strand_id
1 'polypeptide(L)'
;AAHGAAEEEEVEEEDEDALVEESIRDVKVATIGNVDSGKSTLVGVLTKCVLDDGRGRARSKVFNFSHEAANGRTSSIAQEIMGFSRSGEQVVIDRPSATSAASRNAAWQHIVSHSDKLVSFIDLCGHERYLKTTIFGLVGLCPDYAMIIVNANAGFQRMSREHLGIALALHIPFMFVVTKIDIAPENVYEENMTMLRKIVKSNAVKKQPLTIRGTEDLQAASEGLLSNEACPIFCISNVTGEGLPLLKAFLQQIPSRLHLSGLFRPAAEPAEFHIDSVYNVTGVGIVAGGLLRGGTIRPNQQLLLGPDKASQFKPVLVKSIHYRRLPSDCVESGQHCALALRSLVKKDVLKKPSFRKGMVLVDAALGAAAAWEFRAEVIILHHATTIRERYQAMIHCGIIRQCAQVVGMSADLLRTGDKAVVTFRFMFHGEYLRPGATILFREGRTKGLGRVLEVTSGAA
;
A
#
# COMPACT_ATOMS: atom_id res chain seq x y z
N ALA A 1 0.08 38.98 -27.57
CA ALA A 1 -0.90 37.98 -27.08
C ALA A 1 -0.51 36.54 -27.42
N ALA A 2 0.05 36.26 -28.62
CA ALA A 2 0.49 34.93 -29.01
C ALA A 2 1.83 34.51 -28.37
N HIS A 3 2.71 35.46 -28.02
CA HIS A 3 3.99 35.15 -27.36
C HIS A 3 3.80 34.87 -25.86
N GLY A 4 2.86 35.52 -25.19
CA GLY A 4 2.59 35.26 -23.78
C GLY A 4 1.88 33.92 -23.52
N ALA A 5 1.06 33.44 -24.45
CA ALA A 5 0.41 32.12 -24.33
C ALA A 5 1.40 30.93 -24.54
N ALA A 6 2.40 31.09 -25.41
CA ALA A 6 3.41 30.07 -25.61
C ALA A 6 4.41 29.99 -24.44
N GLU A 7 4.76 31.11 -23.81
CA GLU A 7 5.60 31.13 -22.60
C GLU A 7 4.85 30.59 -21.37
N GLU A 8 3.53 30.80 -21.25
CA GLU A 8 2.72 30.20 -20.19
C GLU A 8 2.53 28.70 -20.38
N GLU A 9 2.34 28.19 -21.62
CA GLU A 9 2.27 26.75 -21.92
C GLU A 9 3.63 26.06 -21.68
N GLU A 10 4.77 26.65 -22.08
CA GLU A 10 6.10 26.08 -21.82
C GLU A 10 6.43 26.02 -20.31
N VAL A 11 6.04 27.01 -19.52
CA VAL A 11 6.23 27.03 -18.07
C VAL A 11 5.32 26.03 -17.37
N GLU A 12 4.09 25.83 -17.84
CA GLU A 12 3.19 24.80 -17.31
C GLU A 12 3.68 23.38 -17.64
N GLU A 13 4.20 23.13 -18.85
CA GLU A 13 4.80 21.82 -19.22
C GLU A 13 6.10 21.53 -18.44
N GLU A 14 6.99 22.51 -18.23
CA GLU A 14 8.20 22.33 -17.43
C GLU A 14 7.87 22.07 -15.94
N ASP A 15 6.84 22.69 -15.38
CA ASP A 15 6.38 22.44 -14.01
C ASP A 15 5.70 21.07 -13.88
N GLU A 16 4.93 20.61 -14.87
CA GLU A 16 4.36 19.26 -14.88
C GLU A 16 5.44 18.17 -14.99
N ASP A 17 6.44 18.33 -15.84
CA ASP A 17 7.55 17.39 -15.98
C ASP A 17 8.41 17.34 -14.71
N ALA A 18 8.66 18.46 -14.05
CA ALA A 18 9.38 18.52 -12.78
C ALA A 18 8.62 17.83 -11.64
N LEU A 19 7.30 17.97 -11.58
CA LEU A 19 6.41 17.32 -10.62
C LEU A 19 6.34 15.79 -10.85
N VAL A 20 6.32 15.35 -12.11
CA VAL A 20 6.39 13.93 -12.48
C VAL A 20 7.72 13.33 -12.05
N GLU A 21 8.85 14.02 -12.28
CA GLU A 21 10.16 13.57 -11.83
C GLU A 21 10.23 13.45 -10.30
N GLU A 22 9.68 14.40 -9.55
CA GLU A 22 9.65 14.35 -8.09
C GLU A 22 8.78 13.19 -7.57
N SER A 23 7.66 12.92 -8.20
CA SER A 23 6.75 11.83 -7.83
C SER A 23 7.33 10.44 -8.12
N ILE A 24 8.13 10.29 -9.17
CA ILE A 24 8.84 9.03 -9.52
C ILE A 24 9.88 8.67 -8.45
N ARG A 25 10.39 9.63 -7.71
CA ARG A 25 11.39 9.45 -6.64
C ARG A 25 10.80 8.97 -5.31
N ASP A 26 9.47 8.93 -5.15
CA ASP A 26 8.81 8.42 -3.94
C ASP A 26 8.26 7.01 -4.17
N VAL A 27 8.94 6.00 -3.64
CA VAL A 27 8.63 4.59 -3.84
C VAL A 27 8.03 3.96 -2.59
N LYS A 28 6.89 3.29 -2.71
CA LYS A 28 6.23 2.56 -1.62
C LYS A 28 6.49 1.07 -1.72
N VAL A 29 7.10 0.48 -0.70
CA VAL A 29 7.43 -0.94 -0.65
C VAL A 29 6.72 -1.62 0.51
N ALA A 30 5.84 -2.57 0.21
CA ALA A 30 5.20 -3.38 1.24
C ALA A 30 6.10 -4.54 1.66
N THR A 31 6.36 -4.71 2.97
CA THR A 31 7.05 -5.88 3.51
C THR A 31 6.04 -6.92 3.96
N ILE A 32 6.08 -8.10 3.34
CA ILE A 32 5.18 -9.23 3.58
C ILE A 32 5.97 -10.53 3.79
N GLY A 33 5.34 -11.53 4.33
CA GLY A 33 5.99 -12.83 4.62
C GLY A 33 5.49 -13.43 5.93
N ASN A 34 6.03 -14.60 6.30
CA ASN A 34 5.58 -15.33 7.48
C ASN A 34 5.97 -14.63 8.81
N VAL A 35 5.40 -15.09 9.92
CA VAL A 35 5.86 -14.72 11.27
C VAL A 35 7.33 -15.12 11.41
N ASP A 36 8.10 -14.30 12.14
CA ASP A 36 9.52 -14.52 12.45
C ASP A 36 10.46 -14.62 11.22
N SER A 37 9.98 -14.21 10.03
CA SER A 37 10.83 -14.12 8.84
C SER A 37 11.77 -12.89 8.83
N GLY A 38 11.68 -11.98 9.80
CA GLY A 38 12.55 -10.82 9.92
C GLY A 38 12.07 -9.54 9.25
N LYS A 39 10.77 -9.41 8.89
CA LYS A 39 10.18 -8.21 8.24
C LYS A 39 10.49 -6.92 8.99
N SER A 40 9.95 -6.78 10.19
CA SER A 40 10.11 -5.57 11.01
C SER A 40 11.57 -5.35 11.44
N THR A 41 12.36 -6.44 11.56
CA THR A 41 13.80 -6.35 11.82
C THR A 41 14.51 -5.71 10.63
N LEU A 42 14.22 -6.16 9.40
CA LEU A 42 14.80 -5.58 8.18
C LEU A 42 14.41 -4.11 8.01
N VAL A 43 13.12 -3.78 8.18
CA VAL A 43 12.67 -2.39 8.12
C VAL A 43 13.41 -1.54 9.16
N GLY A 44 13.59 -2.04 10.38
CA GLY A 44 14.35 -1.36 11.42
C GLY A 44 15.82 -1.16 11.07
N VAL A 45 16.47 -2.19 10.50
CA VAL A 45 17.88 -2.11 10.05
C VAL A 45 18.03 -1.09 8.92
N LEU A 46 17.17 -1.13 7.92
CA LEU A 46 17.22 -0.23 6.77
C LEU A 46 16.96 1.24 7.16
N THR A 47 15.93 1.48 7.98
CA THR A 47 15.48 2.86 8.29
C THR A 47 16.21 3.51 9.46
N LYS A 48 16.77 2.73 10.38
CA LYS A 48 17.50 3.26 11.56
C LYS A 48 19.01 3.08 11.45
N CYS A 49 19.52 2.48 10.36
CA CYS A 49 20.94 2.25 10.12
C CYS A 49 21.68 1.53 11.26
N VAL A 50 20.99 0.61 11.94
CA VAL A 50 21.52 -0.14 13.08
C VAL A 50 21.31 -1.63 12.82
N LEU A 51 22.38 -2.42 12.82
CA LEU A 51 22.28 -3.87 12.73
C LEU A 51 21.55 -4.44 13.94
N ASP A 52 20.89 -5.58 13.74
CA ASP A 52 20.21 -6.30 14.81
C ASP A 52 21.22 -7.07 15.67
N ASP A 53 20.88 -7.30 16.93
CA ASP A 53 21.67 -8.10 17.88
C ASP A 53 21.28 -9.58 17.90
N GLY A 54 20.45 -10.02 16.95
CA GLY A 54 19.85 -11.35 16.93
C GLY A 54 18.68 -11.54 17.90
N ARG A 55 18.42 -10.57 18.79
CA ARG A 55 17.34 -10.59 19.80
C ARG A 55 16.19 -9.65 19.47
N GLY A 56 16.32 -8.83 18.40
CA GLY A 56 15.26 -7.97 17.91
C GLY A 56 15.40 -6.50 18.31
N ARG A 57 16.58 -6.04 18.60
CA ARG A 57 16.89 -4.62 18.89
C ARG A 57 16.43 -3.69 17.75
N ALA A 58 16.63 -4.09 16.50
CA ALA A 58 16.23 -3.27 15.35
C ALA A 58 14.71 -3.17 15.23
N ARG A 59 13.97 -4.29 15.37
CA ARG A 59 12.50 -4.30 15.26
C ARG A 59 11.80 -3.50 16.37
N SER A 60 12.38 -3.46 17.57
CA SER A 60 11.79 -2.70 18.69
C SER A 60 11.68 -1.19 18.42
N LYS A 61 12.49 -0.68 17.49
CA LYS A 61 12.49 0.74 17.09
C LYS A 61 11.39 1.11 16.10
N VAL A 62 10.70 0.13 15.50
CA VAL A 62 9.65 0.34 14.49
C VAL A 62 8.26 -0.07 14.99
N PHE A 63 8.13 -0.64 16.17
CA PHE A 63 6.84 -0.98 16.74
C PHE A 63 6.03 0.26 17.13
N ASN A 64 4.73 0.24 16.80
CA ASN A 64 3.81 1.33 17.09
C ASN A 64 3.19 1.22 18.50
N PHE A 65 3.09 0.00 19.04
CA PHE A 65 2.37 -0.27 20.29
C PHE A 65 3.22 -1.05 21.29
N SER A 66 3.01 -0.79 22.58
CA SER A 66 3.72 -1.48 23.67
C SER A 66 3.51 -2.99 23.67
N HIS A 67 2.32 -3.47 23.30
CA HIS A 67 2.05 -4.91 23.19
C HIS A 67 2.81 -5.58 22.05
N GLU A 68 3.15 -4.86 20.97
CA GLU A 68 4.00 -5.37 19.90
C GLU A 68 5.44 -5.55 20.38
N ALA A 69 5.93 -4.59 21.17
CA ALA A 69 7.24 -4.67 21.82
C ALA A 69 7.31 -5.85 22.82
N ALA A 70 6.25 -6.07 23.61
CA ALA A 70 6.17 -7.17 24.56
C ALA A 70 6.11 -8.55 23.89
N ASN A 71 5.36 -8.68 22.77
CA ASN A 71 5.17 -9.95 22.08
C ASN A 71 6.17 -10.17 20.93
N GLY A 72 6.94 -9.15 20.54
CA GLY A 72 7.87 -9.19 19.42
C GLY A 72 7.21 -9.37 18.05
N ARG A 73 5.91 -9.09 17.92
CA ARG A 73 5.10 -9.34 16.71
C ARG A 73 4.31 -8.11 16.29
N THR A 74 4.36 -7.77 15.01
CA THR A 74 3.57 -6.69 14.42
C THR A 74 2.09 -7.10 14.33
N SER A 75 1.20 -6.26 14.85
CA SER A 75 -0.26 -6.43 14.82
C SER A 75 -0.97 -5.34 14.03
N SER A 76 -0.26 -4.26 13.72
CA SER A 76 -0.74 -3.08 12.99
C SER A 76 0.04 -2.89 11.68
N ILE A 77 -0.39 -1.93 10.88
CA ILE A 77 0.39 -1.44 9.75
C ILE A 77 1.34 -0.37 10.27
N ALA A 78 2.64 -0.60 10.12
CA ALA A 78 3.65 0.41 10.42
C ALA A 78 4.18 1.02 9.13
N GLN A 79 4.42 2.33 9.13
CA GLN A 79 5.04 3.04 8.02
C GLN A 79 6.34 3.67 8.49
N GLU A 80 7.42 3.37 7.79
CA GLU A 80 8.75 3.90 8.04
C GLU A 80 9.36 4.39 6.72
N ILE A 81 10.25 5.37 6.79
CA ILE A 81 10.90 5.94 5.61
C ILE A 81 12.40 5.77 5.65
N MET A 82 12.96 5.64 4.47
CA MET A 82 14.38 5.70 4.20
C MET A 82 14.60 6.74 3.09
N GLY A 83 15.49 7.68 3.31
CA GLY A 83 15.81 8.73 2.36
C GLY A 83 17.20 8.56 1.77
N PHE A 84 17.36 8.99 0.52
CA PHE A 84 18.64 9.07 -0.17
C PHE A 84 18.86 10.50 -0.65
N SER A 85 20.06 11.02 -0.42
CA SER A 85 20.50 12.31 -0.93
C SER A 85 20.69 12.26 -2.46
N ARG A 86 20.92 13.41 -3.06
CA ARG A 86 21.24 13.52 -4.50
C ARG A 86 22.52 12.77 -4.89
N SER A 87 23.45 12.57 -3.95
CA SER A 87 24.64 11.73 -4.15
C SER A 87 24.36 10.23 -4.08
N GLY A 88 23.13 9.82 -3.75
CA GLY A 88 22.74 8.42 -3.56
C GLY A 88 23.07 7.85 -2.17
N GLU A 89 23.62 8.67 -1.26
CA GLU A 89 23.90 8.26 0.11
C GLU A 89 22.64 8.27 0.97
N GLN A 90 22.52 7.29 1.87
CA GLN A 90 21.39 7.24 2.79
C GLN A 90 21.45 8.39 3.79
N VAL A 91 20.35 9.16 3.89
CA VAL A 91 20.19 10.22 4.89
C VAL A 91 19.97 9.58 6.27
N VAL A 92 20.89 9.79 7.17
CA VAL A 92 20.89 9.21 8.52
C VAL A 92 20.77 10.31 9.57
N ILE A 93 20.19 9.99 10.70
CA ILE A 93 20.07 10.91 11.84
C ILE A 93 21.02 10.47 12.93
N ASP A 94 21.94 11.35 13.30
CA ASP A 94 23.00 11.08 14.29
C ASP A 94 22.50 10.81 15.73
N ARG A 95 21.19 10.98 16.00
CA ARG A 95 20.62 10.76 17.33
C ARG A 95 19.53 9.68 17.33
N PRO A 96 19.88 8.41 17.54
CA PRO A 96 18.94 7.29 17.49
C PRO A 96 18.02 7.12 18.72
N SER A 97 18.09 7.97 19.76
CA SER A 97 17.43 7.74 21.04
C SER A 97 16.17 8.59 21.30
N ALA A 98 15.53 9.07 20.26
CA ALA A 98 14.32 9.88 20.41
C ALA A 98 13.09 9.00 20.72
N THR A 99 12.74 8.86 21.99
CA THR A 99 11.56 8.09 22.47
C THR A 99 10.25 8.88 22.38
N SER A 100 10.32 10.21 22.31
CA SER A 100 9.12 11.05 22.23
C SER A 100 8.53 11.13 20.84
N ALA A 101 7.22 11.37 20.73
CA ALA A 101 6.54 11.59 19.46
C ALA A 101 7.10 12.82 18.70
N ALA A 102 7.45 13.87 19.41
CA ALA A 102 8.04 15.08 18.84
C ALA A 102 9.39 14.79 18.19
N SER A 103 10.26 14.03 18.86
CA SER A 103 11.55 13.64 18.33
C SER A 103 11.45 12.73 17.10
N ARG A 104 10.46 11.82 17.09
CA ARG A 104 10.20 10.98 15.90
C ARG A 104 9.72 11.82 14.71
N ASN A 105 8.90 12.84 14.94
CA ASN A 105 8.46 13.75 13.90
C ASN A 105 9.60 14.61 13.37
N ALA A 106 10.45 15.16 14.24
CA ALA A 106 11.63 15.91 13.82
C ALA A 106 12.60 15.06 12.99
N ALA A 107 12.80 13.80 13.41
CA ALA A 107 13.59 12.83 12.67
C ALA A 107 13.03 12.55 11.27
N TRP A 108 11.73 12.36 11.18
CA TRP A 108 11.03 12.17 9.91
C TRP A 108 11.18 13.39 9.00
N GLN A 109 10.94 14.59 9.53
CA GLN A 109 11.09 15.85 8.79
C GLN A 109 12.51 16.05 8.28
N HIS A 110 13.51 15.74 9.09
CA HIS A 110 14.92 15.81 8.67
C HIS A 110 15.21 14.90 7.48
N ILE A 111 14.76 13.64 7.52
CA ILE A 111 14.93 12.70 6.39
C ILE A 111 14.26 13.29 5.13
N VAL A 112 13.01 13.74 5.24
CA VAL A 112 12.25 14.26 4.10
C VAL A 112 12.92 15.48 3.48
N SER A 113 13.40 16.43 4.31
CA SER A 113 13.97 17.69 3.81
C SER A 113 15.39 17.56 3.22
N HIS A 114 16.10 16.46 3.52
CA HIS A 114 17.48 16.24 3.03
C HIS A 114 17.56 15.09 2.00
N SER A 115 16.43 14.54 1.60
CA SER A 115 16.39 13.44 0.64
C SER A 115 15.85 13.89 -0.70
N ASP A 116 16.52 13.51 -1.75
CA ASP A 116 16.08 13.63 -3.13
C ASP A 116 15.18 12.46 -3.54
N LYS A 117 15.40 11.29 -2.93
CA LYS A 117 14.57 10.10 -3.10
C LYS A 117 14.12 9.52 -1.77
N LEU A 118 12.86 9.09 -1.70
CA LEU A 118 12.28 8.44 -0.53
C LEU A 118 11.81 7.02 -0.86
N VAL A 119 12.07 6.10 0.07
CA VAL A 119 11.49 4.76 0.08
C VAL A 119 10.64 4.62 1.33
N SER A 120 9.34 4.50 1.12
CA SER A 120 8.34 4.34 2.18
C SER A 120 8.04 2.87 2.38
N PHE A 121 8.43 2.31 3.52
CA PHE A 121 8.12 0.92 3.88
C PHE A 121 6.76 0.82 4.56
N ILE A 122 5.94 -0.12 4.09
CA ILE A 122 4.67 -0.51 4.68
C ILE A 122 4.90 -1.87 5.35
N ASP A 123 5.23 -1.88 6.65
CA ASP A 123 5.45 -3.13 7.39
C ASP A 123 4.13 -3.78 7.76
N LEU A 124 3.89 -4.97 7.21
CA LEU A 124 2.63 -5.69 7.31
C LEU A 124 2.77 -6.95 8.18
N CYS A 125 1.65 -7.30 8.83
CA CYS A 125 1.59 -8.43 9.75
C CYS A 125 1.83 -9.77 9.04
N GLY A 126 2.64 -10.64 9.63
CA GLY A 126 2.91 -11.99 9.11
C GLY A 126 1.97 -13.08 9.62
N HIS A 127 1.18 -12.81 10.67
CA HIS A 127 0.35 -13.80 11.35
C HIS A 127 -1.03 -13.93 10.68
N GLU A 128 -1.55 -15.16 10.53
CA GLU A 128 -2.84 -15.46 9.89
C GLU A 128 -4.01 -14.66 10.50
N ARG A 129 -4.01 -14.46 11.82
CA ARG A 129 -5.03 -13.66 12.53
C ARG A 129 -5.15 -12.24 11.97
N TYR A 130 -4.06 -11.64 11.49
CA TYR A 130 -3.99 -10.27 10.98
C TYR A 130 -4.01 -10.17 9.46
N LEU A 131 -4.27 -11.28 8.75
CA LEU A 131 -4.25 -11.30 7.29
C LEU A 131 -5.22 -10.28 6.66
N LYS A 132 -6.36 -10.00 7.32
CA LYS A 132 -7.29 -8.94 6.90
C LYS A 132 -6.67 -7.54 6.95
N THR A 133 -5.75 -7.30 7.89
CA THR A 133 -4.99 -6.05 8.00
C THR A 133 -3.92 -5.97 6.92
N THR A 134 -3.25 -7.08 6.64
CA THR A 134 -2.27 -7.19 5.54
C THR A 134 -2.92 -6.93 4.17
N ILE A 135 -4.09 -7.53 3.90
CA ILE A 135 -4.86 -7.26 2.68
C ILE A 135 -5.21 -5.77 2.58
N PHE A 136 -5.71 -5.17 3.66
CA PHE A 136 -6.02 -3.75 3.68
C PHE A 136 -4.80 -2.88 3.37
N GLY A 137 -3.62 -3.22 3.91
CA GLY A 137 -2.37 -2.51 3.61
C GLY A 137 -1.95 -2.61 2.15
N LEU A 138 -2.10 -3.79 1.53
CA LEU A 138 -1.76 -3.99 0.11
C LEU A 138 -2.76 -3.31 -0.84
N VAL A 139 -4.05 -3.37 -0.53
CA VAL A 139 -5.11 -2.83 -1.40
C VAL A 139 -5.31 -1.33 -1.19
N GLY A 140 -5.29 -0.87 0.08
CA GLY A 140 -5.61 0.51 0.45
C GLY A 140 -4.44 1.48 0.29
N LEU A 141 -3.21 1.06 0.62
CA LEU A 141 -2.03 1.92 0.56
C LEU A 141 -1.31 1.88 -0.80
N CYS A 142 -1.72 0.98 -1.69
CA CYS A 142 -1.22 0.88 -3.05
C CYS A 142 0.32 0.92 -3.11
N PRO A 143 1.04 -0.11 -2.65
CA PRO A 143 2.48 -0.14 -2.78
C PRO A 143 2.92 -0.31 -4.24
N ASP A 144 4.04 0.29 -4.60
CA ASP A 144 4.67 0.07 -5.91
C ASP A 144 5.15 -1.37 -6.05
N TYR A 145 5.77 -1.89 -4.98
CA TYR A 145 6.37 -3.21 -4.95
C TYR A 145 6.09 -3.94 -3.65
N ALA A 146 6.15 -5.26 -3.70
CA ALA A 146 6.09 -6.11 -2.52
C ALA A 146 7.45 -6.79 -2.28
N MET A 147 7.98 -6.66 -1.08
CA MET A 147 9.18 -7.34 -0.62
C MET A 147 8.76 -8.53 0.25
N ILE A 148 8.89 -9.74 -0.31
CA ILE A 148 8.49 -10.98 0.36
C ILE A 148 9.67 -11.52 1.15
N ILE A 149 9.58 -11.44 2.46
CA ILE A 149 10.66 -11.83 3.36
C ILE A 149 10.55 -13.32 3.69
N VAL A 150 11.63 -14.04 3.42
CA VAL A 150 11.75 -15.49 3.64
C VAL A 150 12.94 -15.76 4.57
N ASN A 151 12.74 -16.57 5.60
CA ASN A 151 13.82 -17.00 6.46
C ASN A 151 14.60 -18.13 5.78
N ALA A 152 15.92 -17.98 5.64
CA ALA A 152 16.80 -18.96 4.98
C ALA A 152 16.71 -20.37 5.59
N ASN A 153 16.52 -20.47 6.90
CA ASN A 153 16.41 -21.74 7.61
C ASN A 153 15.00 -22.36 7.55
N ALA A 154 13.95 -21.54 7.59
CA ALA A 154 12.56 -22.02 7.63
C ALA A 154 11.92 -22.17 6.23
N GLY A 155 12.50 -21.55 5.20
CA GLY A 155 12.02 -21.60 3.83
C GLY A 155 10.71 -20.87 3.57
N PHE A 156 10.09 -21.21 2.45
CA PHE A 156 8.86 -20.56 1.96
C PHE A 156 7.62 -21.20 2.59
N GLN A 157 7.14 -20.61 3.66
CA GLN A 157 6.06 -21.12 4.51
C GLN A 157 4.66 -20.75 4.00
N ARG A 158 3.61 -21.30 4.67
CA ARG A 158 2.20 -21.13 4.30
C ARG A 158 1.79 -19.67 4.17
N MET A 159 2.11 -18.81 5.15
CA MET A 159 1.70 -17.40 5.08
C MET A 159 2.42 -16.63 3.98
N SER A 160 3.68 -16.98 3.67
CA SER A 160 4.39 -16.41 2.52
C SER A 160 3.70 -16.76 1.20
N ARG A 161 3.15 -17.97 1.06
CA ARG A 161 2.34 -18.40 -0.11
C ARG A 161 1.03 -17.61 -0.21
N GLU A 162 0.35 -17.39 0.92
CA GLU A 162 -0.87 -16.57 0.97
C GLU A 162 -0.58 -15.13 0.52
N HIS A 163 0.49 -14.53 1.04
CA HIS A 163 0.88 -13.18 0.69
C HIS A 163 1.33 -13.06 -0.78
N LEU A 164 2.09 -14.02 -1.28
CA LEU A 164 2.44 -14.08 -2.71
C LEU A 164 1.18 -14.16 -3.58
N GLY A 165 0.22 -15.02 -3.22
CA GLY A 165 -1.04 -15.13 -3.95
C GLY A 165 -1.84 -13.81 -3.98
N ILE A 166 -1.82 -13.03 -2.90
CA ILE A 166 -2.47 -11.72 -2.85
C ILE A 166 -1.71 -10.71 -3.73
N ALA A 167 -0.36 -10.67 -3.65
CA ALA A 167 0.44 -9.77 -4.48
C ALA A 167 0.25 -10.05 -5.97
N LEU A 168 0.20 -11.32 -6.38
CA LEU A 168 -0.11 -11.73 -7.76
C LEU A 168 -1.51 -11.31 -8.18
N ALA A 169 -2.52 -11.52 -7.32
CA ALA A 169 -3.90 -11.15 -7.58
C ALA A 169 -4.07 -9.62 -7.76
N LEU A 170 -3.28 -8.84 -7.04
CA LEU A 170 -3.28 -7.37 -7.13
C LEU A 170 -2.31 -6.82 -8.19
N HIS A 171 -1.65 -7.71 -8.95
CA HIS A 171 -0.63 -7.34 -9.95
C HIS A 171 0.49 -6.46 -9.38
N ILE A 172 0.85 -6.67 -8.10
CA ILE A 172 1.96 -5.97 -7.45
C ILE A 172 3.25 -6.72 -7.80
N PRO A 173 4.21 -6.10 -8.49
CA PRO A 173 5.52 -6.71 -8.71
C PRO A 173 6.21 -6.97 -7.39
N PHE A 174 6.94 -8.05 -7.29
CA PHE A 174 7.54 -8.47 -6.03
C PHE A 174 8.97 -8.97 -6.20
N MET A 175 9.72 -8.85 -5.13
CA MET A 175 11.06 -9.40 -4.95
C MET A 175 11.10 -10.28 -3.71
N PHE A 176 11.99 -11.24 -3.67
CA PHE A 176 12.30 -12.01 -2.47
C PHE A 176 13.50 -11.44 -1.74
N VAL A 177 13.40 -11.39 -0.40
CA VAL A 177 14.54 -11.12 0.47
C VAL A 177 14.69 -12.28 1.43
N VAL A 178 15.74 -13.07 1.22
CA VAL A 178 16.09 -14.22 2.05
C VAL A 178 16.96 -13.72 3.20
N THR A 179 16.43 -13.83 4.41
CA THR A 179 17.06 -13.31 5.64
C THR A 179 17.69 -14.43 6.45
N LYS A 180 18.54 -14.06 7.42
CA LYS A 180 19.18 -14.99 8.37
C LYS A 180 20.09 -16.01 7.68
N ILE A 181 20.79 -15.59 6.64
CA ILE A 181 21.74 -16.45 5.92
C ILE A 181 22.92 -16.84 6.81
N ASP A 182 23.23 -16.02 7.81
CA ASP A 182 24.30 -16.19 8.79
C ASP A 182 24.13 -17.40 9.72
N ILE A 183 22.90 -17.88 9.91
CA ILE A 183 22.58 -19.00 10.83
C ILE A 183 21.96 -20.19 10.12
N ALA A 184 21.71 -20.13 8.83
CA ALA A 184 21.14 -21.23 8.07
C ALA A 184 22.23 -22.24 7.68
N PRO A 185 22.05 -23.56 7.95
CA PRO A 185 22.94 -24.58 7.42
C PRO A 185 22.94 -24.54 5.88
N GLU A 186 24.10 -24.71 5.27
CA GLU A 186 24.29 -24.53 3.83
C GLU A 186 23.37 -25.40 2.98
N ASN A 187 23.21 -26.67 3.35
CA ASN A 187 22.30 -27.59 2.67
C ASN A 187 20.84 -27.11 2.72
N VAL A 188 20.38 -26.60 3.87
CA VAL A 188 19.01 -26.06 4.04
C VAL A 188 18.83 -24.77 3.24
N TYR A 189 19.83 -23.90 3.23
CA TYR A 189 19.85 -22.69 2.43
C TYR A 189 19.72 -23.00 0.93
N GLU A 190 20.53 -23.92 0.39
CA GLU A 190 20.50 -24.30 -1.03
C GLU A 190 19.17 -24.97 -1.44
N GLU A 191 18.61 -25.82 -0.59
CA GLU A 191 17.29 -26.42 -0.80
C GLU A 191 16.19 -25.35 -0.89
N ASN A 192 16.20 -24.39 0.04
CA ASN A 192 15.23 -23.29 0.07
C ASN A 192 15.39 -22.35 -1.12
N MET A 193 16.61 -22.04 -1.54
CA MET A 193 16.89 -21.23 -2.75
C MET A 193 16.41 -21.95 -4.01
N THR A 194 16.62 -23.26 -4.10
CA THR A 194 16.11 -24.08 -5.21
C THR A 194 14.58 -24.08 -5.25
N MET A 195 13.93 -24.21 -4.09
CA MET A 195 12.46 -24.12 -3.97
C MET A 195 11.95 -22.73 -4.42
N LEU A 196 12.57 -21.64 -3.98
CA LEU A 196 12.18 -20.28 -4.38
C LEU A 196 12.27 -20.08 -5.90
N ARG A 197 13.37 -20.51 -6.51
CA ARG A 197 13.54 -20.46 -7.99
C ARG A 197 12.46 -21.26 -8.72
N LYS A 198 12.07 -22.44 -8.20
CA LYS A 198 10.96 -23.26 -8.76
C LYS A 198 9.62 -22.54 -8.63
N ILE A 199 9.34 -21.88 -7.48
CA ILE A 199 8.11 -21.10 -7.27
C ILE A 199 8.02 -19.96 -8.28
N VAL A 200 9.09 -19.20 -8.46
CA VAL A 200 9.15 -18.06 -9.41
C VAL A 200 8.89 -18.51 -10.85
N LYS A 201 9.44 -19.67 -11.25
CA LYS A 201 9.24 -20.26 -12.59
C LYS A 201 7.89 -20.97 -12.76
N SER A 202 7.14 -21.21 -11.68
CA SER A 202 5.87 -21.95 -11.74
C SER A 202 4.84 -21.31 -12.64
N ASN A 203 3.89 -22.12 -13.17
CA ASN A 203 2.80 -21.61 -14.04
C ASN A 203 1.92 -20.55 -13.38
N ALA A 204 1.89 -20.47 -12.06
CA ALA A 204 1.14 -19.47 -11.32
C ALA A 204 1.85 -18.10 -11.28
N VAL A 205 3.18 -18.08 -11.37
CA VAL A 205 4.01 -16.86 -11.23
C VAL A 205 4.59 -16.43 -12.60
N LYS A 206 5.18 -17.36 -13.34
CA LYS A 206 5.73 -17.18 -14.69
C LYS A 206 6.75 -16.03 -14.81
N LYS A 207 7.69 -15.95 -13.86
CA LYS A 207 8.75 -14.93 -13.86
C LYS A 207 10.13 -15.56 -13.91
N GLN A 208 11.12 -14.76 -14.32
CA GLN A 208 12.51 -15.15 -14.28
C GLN A 208 13.10 -14.87 -12.88
N PRO A 209 13.62 -15.85 -12.15
CA PRO A 209 14.32 -15.61 -10.90
C PRO A 209 15.71 -15.05 -11.16
N LEU A 210 16.01 -13.89 -10.57
CA LEU A 210 17.31 -13.23 -10.67
C LEU A 210 17.94 -13.10 -9.28
N THR A 211 18.92 -13.95 -8.99
CA THR A 211 19.65 -13.89 -7.72
C THR A 211 20.72 -12.82 -7.80
N ILE A 212 20.63 -11.80 -6.95
CA ILE A 212 21.54 -10.66 -6.94
C ILE A 212 22.83 -11.03 -6.20
N ARG A 213 23.96 -10.93 -6.88
CA ARG A 213 25.29 -11.23 -6.35
C ARG A 213 26.22 -10.03 -6.31
N GLY A 214 26.01 -9.08 -7.23
CA GLY A 214 26.84 -7.89 -7.36
C GLY A 214 26.04 -6.69 -7.84
N THR A 215 26.71 -5.56 -7.94
CA THR A 215 26.11 -4.30 -8.44
C THR A 215 25.76 -4.37 -9.92
N GLU A 216 26.43 -5.21 -10.69
CA GLU A 216 26.17 -5.47 -12.12
C GLU A 216 24.78 -6.06 -12.37
N ASP A 217 24.20 -6.77 -11.39
CA ASP A 217 22.88 -7.36 -11.50
C ASP A 217 21.74 -6.34 -11.29
N LEU A 218 22.04 -5.18 -10.68
CA LEU A 218 21.01 -4.27 -10.16
C LEU A 218 20.19 -3.62 -11.28
N GLN A 219 20.81 -3.27 -12.40
CA GLN A 219 20.13 -2.65 -13.53
C GLN A 219 19.07 -3.63 -14.12
N ALA A 220 19.49 -4.85 -14.44
CA ALA A 220 18.61 -5.87 -14.99
C ALA A 220 17.50 -6.26 -13.99
N ALA A 221 17.82 -6.24 -12.67
CA ALA A 221 16.84 -6.47 -11.61
C ALA A 221 15.77 -5.37 -11.53
N SER A 222 16.16 -4.10 -11.66
CA SER A 222 15.26 -2.96 -11.63
C SER A 222 14.31 -2.97 -12.85
N GLU A 223 14.84 -3.13 -14.04
CA GLU A 223 14.05 -3.21 -15.29
C GLU A 223 13.09 -4.41 -15.27
N GLY A 224 13.59 -5.59 -14.90
CA GLY A 224 12.79 -6.80 -14.83
C GLY A 224 11.72 -6.78 -13.72
N LEU A 225 11.96 -6.06 -12.61
CA LEU A 225 10.94 -5.85 -11.57
C LEU A 225 9.87 -4.86 -12.05
N LEU A 226 10.26 -3.78 -12.72
CA LEU A 226 9.36 -2.75 -13.25
C LEU A 226 8.46 -3.34 -14.34
N SER A 227 9.02 -4.08 -15.31
CA SER A 227 8.26 -4.80 -16.36
C SER A 227 7.44 -5.98 -15.82
N ASN A 228 7.67 -6.35 -14.55
CA ASN A 228 7.03 -7.49 -13.90
C ASN A 228 7.39 -8.87 -14.51
N GLU A 229 8.49 -8.96 -15.27
CA GLU A 229 8.98 -10.18 -15.93
C GLU A 229 9.99 -10.95 -15.09
N ALA A 230 10.78 -10.25 -14.25
CA ALA A 230 11.73 -10.87 -13.35
C ALA A 230 11.32 -10.73 -11.88
N CYS A 231 11.87 -11.61 -11.06
CA CYS A 231 11.77 -11.59 -9.61
C CYS A 231 13.17 -11.55 -9.02
N PRO A 232 13.66 -10.38 -8.57
CA PRO A 232 14.93 -10.27 -7.87
C PRO A 232 14.91 -11.05 -6.54
N ILE A 233 16.02 -11.71 -6.22
CA ILE A 233 16.22 -12.47 -4.98
C ILE A 233 17.49 -11.95 -4.31
N PHE A 234 17.32 -11.28 -3.17
CA PHE A 234 18.40 -10.79 -2.32
C PHE A 234 18.63 -11.74 -1.16
N CYS A 235 19.87 -12.04 -0.82
CA CYS A 235 20.26 -12.84 0.32
C CYS A 235 20.98 -11.92 1.33
N ILE A 236 20.46 -11.86 2.57
CA ILE A 236 20.93 -10.90 3.56
C ILE A 236 21.02 -11.45 4.97
N SER A 237 21.86 -10.85 5.79
CA SER A 237 21.82 -10.96 7.24
C SER A 237 21.58 -9.60 7.90
N ASN A 238 20.56 -9.52 8.75
CA ASN A 238 20.30 -8.32 9.55
C ASN A 238 21.28 -8.16 10.72
N VAL A 239 22.06 -9.21 11.05
CA VAL A 239 23.02 -9.24 12.16
C VAL A 239 24.42 -8.91 11.67
N THR A 240 24.89 -9.58 10.61
CA THR A 240 26.22 -9.34 10.05
C THR A 240 26.28 -8.15 9.10
N GLY A 241 25.15 -7.79 8.50
CA GLY A 241 25.08 -6.73 7.47
C GLY A 241 25.32 -7.24 6.05
N GLU A 242 25.61 -8.53 5.88
CA GLU A 242 25.84 -9.14 4.56
C GLU A 242 24.64 -8.93 3.63
N GLY A 243 24.89 -8.59 2.36
CA GLY A 243 23.89 -8.33 1.32
C GLY A 243 23.07 -7.04 1.48
N LEU A 244 23.11 -6.36 2.65
CA LEU A 244 22.39 -5.10 2.86
C LEU A 244 22.83 -3.96 1.94
N PRO A 245 24.14 -3.77 1.63
CA PRO A 245 24.56 -2.73 0.70
C PRO A 245 23.94 -2.87 -0.69
N LEU A 246 23.85 -4.09 -1.24
CA LEU A 246 23.21 -4.37 -2.54
C LEU A 246 21.70 -4.09 -2.50
N LEU A 247 21.02 -4.51 -1.42
CA LEU A 247 19.59 -4.21 -1.26
C LEU A 247 19.32 -2.70 -1.15
N LYS A 248 20.17 -1.95 -0.43
CA LYS A 248 20.05 -0.49 -0.34
C LYS A 248 20.28 0.20 -1.68
N ALA A 249 21.32 -0.18 -2.41
CA ALA A 249 21.60 0.33 -3.75
C ALA A 249 20.45 0.05 -4.72
N PHE A 250 19.87 -1.14 -4.65
CA PHE A 250 18.68 -1.48 -5.44
C PHE A 250 17.47 -0.60 -5.09
N LEU A 251 17.16 -0.42 -3.81
CA LEU A 251 16.06 0.43 -3.35
C LEU A 251 16.26 1.90 -3.73
N GLN A 252 17.51 2.35 -3.79
CA GLN A 252 17.84 3.69 -4.28
C GLN A 252 17.58 3.83 -5.79
N GLN A 253 17.74 2.76 -6.58
CA GLN A 253 17.65 2.80 -8.03
C GLN A 253 16.20 2.64 -8.55
N ILE A 254 15.36 1.81 -7.91
CA ILE A 254 14.01 1.49 -8.43
C ILE A 254 13.10 2.73 -8.46
N PRO A 255 12.37 2.99 -9.59
CA PRO A 255 11.42 4.09 -9.68
C PRO A 255 10.06 3.74 -9.08
N SER A 256 9.19 4.74 -8.87
CA SER A 256 7.79 4.50 -8.56
C SER A 256 7.05 3.97 -9.80
N ARG A 257 6.55 2.74 -9.69
CA ARG A 257 5.79 2.09 -10.74
C ARG A 257 4.40 2.70 -10.93
N LEU A 258 3.77 3.11 -9.84
CA LEU A 258 2.39 3.56 -9.87
C LEU A 258 2.22 4.89 -10.59
N HIS A 259 3.20 5.78 -10.47
CA HIS A 259 3.22 7.03 -11.24
C HIS A 259 3.44 6.77 -12.73
N LEU A 260 4.26 5.78 -13.10
CA LEU A 260 4.52 5.41 -14.49
C LEU A 260 3.37 4.63 -15.13
N SER A 261 2.51 3.97 -14.34
CA SER A 261 1.46 3.06 -14.86
C SER A 261 0.14 3.73 -15.21
N GLY A 262 -0.02 5.04 -14.98
CA GLY A 262 -1.28 5.75 -15.16
C GLY A 262 -2.42 5.25 -14.24
N LEU A 263 -2.08 4.58 -13.14
CA LEU A 263 -3.06 4.09 -12.16
C LEU A 263 -3.76 5.24 -11.42
N PHE A 264 -3.08 6.35 -11.28
CA PHE A 264 -3.59 7.56 -10.69
C PHE A 264 -4.12 8.48 -11.78
N ARG A 265 -5.27 9.11 -11.53
CA ARG A 265 -5.86 10.04 -12.47
C ARG A 265 -5.09 11.36 -12.45
N PRO A 266 -5.01 12.09 -13.60
CA PRO A 266 -4.27 13.34 -13.70
C PRO A 266 -4.62 14.39 -12.62
N ALA A 267 -3.68 15.28 -12.34
CA ALA A 267 -3.87 16.38 -11.38
C ALA A 267 -4.97 17.39 -11.79
N ALA A 268 -5.20 17.54 -13.11
CA ALA A 268 -6.26 18.39 -13.65
C ALA A 268 -7.68 17.83 -13.48
N GLU A 269 -7.83 16.54 -13.15
CA GLU A 269 -9.13 15.93 -12.90
C GLU A 269 -9.71 16.29 -11.52
N PRO A 270 -11.04 16.10 -11.30
CA PRO A 270 -11.65 16.30 -9.99
C PRO A 270 -11.04 15.41 -8.90
N ALA A 271 -10.85 15.97 -7.71
CA ALA A 271 -10.18 15.31 -6.60
C ALA A 271 -10.95 14.09 -6.06
N GLU A 272 -10.21 13.00 -5.80
CA GLU A 272 -10.71 11.78 -5.16
C GLU A 272 -9.70 11.28 -4.13
N PHE A 273 -9.99 11.46 -2.86
CA PHE A 273 -9.12 11.11 -1.74
C PHE A 273 -9.70 9.96 -0.92
N HIS A 274 -8.97 8.87 -0.78
CA HIS A 274 -9.36 7.68 -0.06
C HIS A 274 -8.84 7.70 1.38
N ILE A 275 -9.75 7.73 2.37
CA ILE A 275 -9.40 7.85 3.79
C ILE A 275 -9.04 6.46 4.36
N ASP A 276 -7.81 6.27 4.80
CA ASP A 276 -7.34 5.06 5.47
C ASP A 276 -7.23 5.21 7.00
N SER A 277 -7.04 6.42 7.48
CA SER A 277 -6.82 6.73 8.90
C SER A 277 -7.48 8.03 9.32
N VAL A 278 -7.86 8.11 10.60
CA VAL A 278 -8.51 9.32 11.16
C VAL A 278 -7.95 9.58 12.55
N TYR A 279 -7.52 10.81 12.77
CA TYR A 279 -6.94 11.28 14.03
C TYR A 279 -7.77 12.45 14.60
N ASN A 280 -7.80 12.54 15.92
CA ASN A 280 -8.29 13.73 16.61
C ASN A 280 -7.05 14.43 17.20
N VAL A 281 -6.68 15.57 16.64
CA VAL A 281 -5.46 16.29 17.00
C VAL A 281 -5.86 17.52 17.83
N THR A 282 -5.33 17.62 19.04
CA THR A 282 -5.60 18.74 19.95
C THR A 282 -5.22 20.07 19.29
N GLY A 283 -6.12 21.03 19.32
CA GLY A 283 -5.96 22.36 18.67
C GLY A 283 -6.25 22.40 17.18
N VAL A 284 -6.26 21.27 16.48
CA VAL A 284 -6.53 21.18 15.03
C VAL A 284 -7.93 20.65 14.76
N GLY A 285 -8.34 19.61 15.47
CA GLY A 285 -9.59 18.88 15.28
C GLY A 285 -9.39 17.55 14.56
N ILE A 286 -10.32 17.20 13.68
CA ILE A 286 -10.24 15.96 12.90
C ILE A 286 -9.28 16.10 11.74
N VAL A 287 -8.37 15.14 11.65
CA VAL A 287 -7.39 14.98 10.57
C VAL A 287 -7.63 13.63 9.90
N ALA A 288 -7.92 13.63 8.62
CA ALA A 288 -8.05 12.44 7.80
C ALA A 288 -6.73 12.18 7.06
N GLY A 289 -6.13 11.01 7.28
CA GLY A 289 -5.01 10.53 6.50
C GLY A 289 -5.49 9.63 5.37
N GLY A 290 -4.80 9.66 4.24
CA GLY A 290 -5.19 8.84 3.10
C GLY A 290 -4.41 9.11 1.82
N LEU A 291 -4.86 8.49 0.74
CA LEU A 291 -4.24 8.54 -0.59
C LEU A 291 -5.11 9.32 -1.57
N LEU A 292 -4.53 10.31 -2.22
CA LEU A 292 -5.17 11.03 -3.33
C LEU A 292 -5.08 10.19 -4.60
N ARG A 293 -6.22 9.77 -5.14
CA ARG A 293 -6.32 8.88 -6.30
C ARG A 293 -6.48 9.62 -7.63
N GLY A 294 -6.75 10.90 -7.57
CA GLY A 294 -6.92 11.78 -8.72
C GLY A 294 -7.12 13.21 -8.30
N GLY A 295 -6.78 14.13 -9.17
CA GLY A 295 -6.91 15.54 -8.94
C GLY A 295 -5.86 16.15 -8.02
N THR A 296 -6.10 17.40 -7.66
CA THR A 296 -5.28 18.19 -6.72
C THR A 296 -6.17 18.69 -5.59
N ILE A 297 -5.64 18.71 -4.36
CA ILE A 297 -6.33 19.32 -3.21
C ILE A 297 -5.51 20.46 -2.66
N ARG A 298 -6.18 21.61 -2.42
CA ARG A 298 -5.59 22.82 -1.83
C ARG A 298 -6.31 23.20 -0.51
N PRO A 299 -5.67 23.95 0.39
CA PRO A 299 -6.34 24.53 1.54
C PRO A 299 -7.54 25.38 1.12
N ASN A 300 -8.58 25.41 1.96
CA ASN A 300 -9.87 26.06 1.72
C ASN A 300 -10.73 25.44 0.60
N GLN A 301 -10.33 24.34 0.01
CA GLN A 301 -11.16 23.59 -0.93
C GLN A 301 -12.33 22.90 -0.21
N GLN A 302 -13.50 22.95 -0.85
CA GLN A 302 -14.69 22.23 -0.40
C GLN A 302 -14.76 20.86 -1.08
N LEU A 303 -14.98 19.82 -0.29
CA LEU A 303 -15.11 18.45 -0.75
C LEU A 303 -16.33 17.79 -0.10
N LEU A 304 -16.80 16.70 -0.65
CA LEU A 304 -17.86 15.86 -0.12
C LEU A 304 -17.23 14.67 0.65
N LEU A 305 -17.52 14.60 1.95
CA LEU A 305 -17.11 13.48 2.83
C LEU A 305 -18.24 12.44 2.87
N GLY A 306 -17.95 11.22 2.49
CA GLY A 306 -18.89 10.12 2.54
C GLY A 306 -18.37 8.82 1.92
N PRO A 307 -19.26 7.84 1.71
CA PRO A 307 -20.61 7.77 2.25
C PRO A 307 -20.60 7.46 3.76
N ASP A 308 -21.48 8.07 4.53
CA ASP A 308 -21.67 7.76 5.94
C ASP A 308 -22.51 6.47 6.14
N LYS A 309 -22.91 6.15 7.38
CA LYS A 309 -23.74 4.97 7.66
C LYS A 309 -25.13 5.01 7.01
N ALA A 310 -25.61 6.22 6.70
CA ALA A 310 -26.87 6.42 5.98
C ALA A 310 -26.64 6.56 4.46
N SER A 311 -25.43 6.21 3.97
CA SER A 311 -25.05 6.32 2.56
C SER A 311 -25.08 7.74 2.01
N GLN A 312 -24.92 8.76 2.88
CA GLN A 312 -24.97 10.16 2.53
C GLN A 312 -23.58 10.78 2.45
N PHE A 313 -23.47 11.86 1.65
CA PHE A 313 -22.27 12.69 1.54
C PHE A 313 -22.53 14.06 2.18
N LYS A 314 -21.52 14.59 2.89
CA LYS A 314 -21.61 15.89 3.58
C LYS A 314 -20.51 16.82 3.13
N PRO A 315 -20.79 18.11 2.91
CA PRO A 315 -19.78 19.08 2.55
C PRO A 315 -18.84 19.39 3.72
N VAL A 316 -17.54 19.34 3.44
CA VAL A 316 -16.47 19.67 4.37
C VAL A 316 -15.47 20.63 3.72
N LEU A 317 -14.75 21.36 4.55
CA LEU A 317 -13.66 22.25 4.16
C LEU A 317 -12.32 21.65 4.57
N VAL A 318 -11.34 21.66 3.67
CA VAL A 318 -9.95 21.37 3.96
C VAL A 318 -9.30 22.58 4.61
N LYS A 319 -8.91 22.48 5.90
CA LYS A 319 -8.30 23.60 6.65
C LYS A 319 -6.81 23.73 6.37
N SER A 320 -6.11 22.62 6.40
CA SER A 320 -4.66 22.53 6.17
C SER A 320 -4.28 21.15 5.68
N ILE A 321 -3.15 21.06 5.04
CA ILE A 321 -2.60 19.86 4.41
C ILE A 321 -1.23 19.59 4.99
N HIS A 322 -0.93 18.31 5.25
CA HIS A 322 0.41 17.85 5.56
C HIS A 322 0.76 16.70 4.63
N TYR A 323 1.78 16.91 3.83
CA TYR A 323 2.40 15.89 3.00
C TYR A 323 3.74 15.47 3.62
N ARG A 324 3.99 14.18 3.75
CA ARG A 324 5.21 13.65 4.40
C ARG A 324 5.45 14.25 5.81
N ARG A 325 4.38 14.58 6.54
CA ARG A 325 4.37 15.26 7.85
C ARG A 325 4.86 16.72 7.84
N LEU A 326 5.09 17.30 6.68
CA LEU A 326 5.36 18.73 6.50
C LEU A 326 4.10 19.45 6.06
N PRO A 327 3.89 20.74 6.45
CA PRO A 327 2.85 21.56 5.88
C PRO A 327 3.03 21.68 4.36
N SER A 328 1.93 21.68 3.63
CA SER A 328 1.94 21.80 2.17
C SER A 328 0.76 22.67 1.72
N ASP A 329 0.98 23.44 0.68
CA ASP A 329 -0.04 24.29 0.06
C ASP A 329 -0.86 23.54 -1.00
N CYS A 330 -0.40 22.37 -1.45
CA CYS A 330 -1.18 21.46 -2.29
C CYS A 330 -0.72 20.01 -2.12
N VAL A 331 -1.58 19.09 -2.53
CA VAL A 331 -1.24 17.67 -2.73
C VAL A 331 -1.86 17.18 -4.02
N GLU A 332 -1.17 16.27 -4.67
CA GLU A 332 -1.49 15.78 -6.00
C GLU A 332 -1.74 14.28 -6.01
N SER A 333 -2.29 13.83 -7.10
CA SER A 333 -2.61 12.44 -7.35
C SER A 333 -1.40 11.52 -7.10
N GLY A 334 -1.63 10.41 -6.40
CA GLY A 334 -0.58 9.46 -5.98
C GLY A 334 0.04 9.76 -4.62
N GLN A 335 -0.15 10.97 -4.08
CA GLN A 335 0.43 11.36 -2.79
C GLN A 335 -0.43 10.90 -1.61
N HIS A 336 0.22 10.38 -0.58
CA HIS A 336 -0.40 10.05 0.70
C HIS A 336 -0.22 11.19 1.68
N CYS A 337 -1.31 11.81 2.12
CA CYS A 337 -1.27 13.03 2.93
C CYS A 337 -2.26 13.00 4.10
N ALA A 338 -2.20 14.02 4.93
CA ALA A 338 -3.11 14.24 6.04
C ALA A 338 -3.83 15.59 5.86
N LEU A 339 -5.16 15.56 5.88
CA LEU A 339 -6.04 16.70 5.66
C LEU A 339 -6.77 17.04 6.96
N ALA A 340 -6.58 18.25 7.47
CA ALA A 340 -7.39 18.76 8.57
C ALA A 340 -8.75 19.22 8.03
N LEU A 341 -9.85 18.72 8.60
CA LEU A 341 -11.19 18.91 8.06
C LEU A 341 -12.09 19.71 9.02
N ARG A 342 -13.03 20.46 8.44
CA ARG A 342 -14.11 21.13 9.14
C ARG A 342 -15.44 20.88 8.42
N SER A 343 -16.51 20.55 9.16
CA SER A 343 -17.85 20.47 8.57
C SER A 343 -18.33 21.84 8.12
N LEU A 344 -18.99 21.89 6.97
CA LEU A 344 -19.70 23.07 6.47
C LEU A 344 -21.20 23.05 6.86
N VAL A 345 -21.68 21.93 7.41
CA VAL A 345 -23.05 21.82 7.90
C VAL A 345 -23.19 22.52 9.26
N LYS A 346 -24.14 23.45 9.37
CA LYS A 346 -24.40 24.18 10.60
C LYS A 346 -24.67 23.20 11.77
N LYS A 347 -24.00 23.45 12.91
CA LYS A 347 -24.08 22.62 14.15
C LYS A 347 -23.55 21.18 14.04
N ASP A 348 -23.02 20.75 12.88
CA ASP A 348 -22.38 19.43 12.74
C ASP A 348 -20.86 19.56 13.04
N VAL A 349 -20.42 18.88 14.08
CA VAL A 349 -19.01 18.81 14.48
C VAL A 349 -18.48 17.46 14.08
N LEU A 350 -17.46 17.44 13.21
CA LEU A 350 -16.78 16.19 12.86
C LEU A 350 -16.15 15.55 14.10
N LYS A 351 -16.48 14.28 14.33
CA LYS A 351 -15.92 13.46 15.40
C LYS A 351 -15.36 12.17 14.84
N LYS A 352 -14.32 11.61 15.46
CA LYS A 352 -13.72 10.36 15.00
C LYS A 352 -14.74 9.21 14.81
N PRO A 353 -15.76 9.01 15.68
CA PRO A 353 -16.80 7.99 15.48
C PRO A 353 -17.71 8.22 14.26
N SER A 354 -17.74 9.43 13.68
CA SER A 354 -18.50 9.72 12.47
C SER A 354 -17.83 9.16 11.21
N PHE A 355 -16.56 8.80 11.30
CA PHE A 355 -15.81 8.21 10.19
C PHE A 355 -15.89 6.68 10.26
N ARG A 356 -16.06 6.06 9.13
CA ARG A 356 -15.98 4.63 8.93
C ARG A 356 -14.96 4.26 7.87
N LYS A 357 -14.51 3.03 7.83
CA LYS A 357 -13.68 2.53 6.75
C LYS A 357 -14.48 2.55 5.45
N GLY A 358 -13.84 2.91 4.36
CA GLY A 358 -14.45 3.04 3.04
C GLY A 358 -14.96 4.45 2.72
N MET A 359 -14.86 5.41 3.64
CA MET A 359 -15.20 6.80 3.34
C MET A 359 -14.13 7.47 2.49
N VAL A 360 -14.59 8.38 1.65
CA VAL A 360 -13.78 9.19 0.73
C VAL A 360 -14.06 10.67 0.91
N LEU A 361 -13.13 11.50 0.46
CA LEU A 361 -13.35 12.90 0.15
C LEU A 361 -13.31 13.03 -1.36
N VAL A 362 -14.36 13.58 -1.94
CA VAL A 362 -14.47 13.70 -3.39
C VAL A 362 -14.95 15.09 -3.80
N ASP A 363 -14.49 15.55 -4.95
CA ASP A 363 -15.02 16.75 -5.55
C ASP A 363 -16.49 16.53 -5.96
N ALA A 364 -17.31 17.59 -5.83
CA ALA A 364 -18.72 17.53 -6.20
C ALA A 364 -18.93 17.24 -7.69
N ALA A 365 -17.98 17.61 -8.55
CA ALA A 365 -18.01 17.36 -9.99
C ALA A 365 -18.00 15.85 -10.34
N LEU A 366 -17.56 14.98 -9.41
CA LEU A 366 -17.58 13.53 -9.60
C LEU A 366 -18.98 12.91 -9.48
N GLY A 367 -20.00 13.68 -9.09
CA GLY A 367 -21.36 13.17 -8.91
C GLY A 367 -21.42 12.02 -7.91
N ALA A 368 -20.69 12.12 -6.79
CA ALA A 368 -20.48 11.04 -5.85
C ALA A 368 -21.80 10.48 -5.29
N ALA A 369 -22.03 9.19 -5.47
CA ALA A 369 -23.16 8.46 -4.94
C ALA A 369 -22.69 7.17 -4.24
N ALA A 370 -23.43 6.76 -3.22
CA ALA A 370 -23.21 5.48 -2.57
C ALA A 370 -23.90 4.35 -3.38
N ALA A 371 -23.14 3.29 -3.62
CA ALA A 371 -23.61 2.11 -4.31
C ALA A 371 -23.95 1.02 -3.32
N TRP A 372 -25.13 0.44 -3.44
CA TRP A 372 -25.54 -0.75 -2.70
C TRP A 372 -25.26 -2.03 -3.47
N GLU A 373 -25.39 -1.99 -4.78
CA GLU A 373 -25.16 -3.12 -5.68
C GLU A 373 -24.11 -2.78 -6.73
N PHE A 374 -23.37 -3.79 -7.15
CA PHE A 374 -22.43 -3.68 -8.25
C PHE A 374 -22.26 -5.01 -8.97
N ARG A 375 -21.95 -4.94 -10.25
CA ARG A 375 -21.61 -6.10 -11.08
C ARG A 375 -20.10 -6.15 -11.26
N ALA A 376 -19.52 -7.33 -11.11
CA ALA A 376 -18.11 -7.55 -11.32
C ALA A 376 -17.85 -8.83 -12.11
N GLU A 377 -16.90 -8.79 -13.01
CA GLU A 377 -16.31 -10.00 -13.56
C GLU A 377 -15.37 -10.58 -12.52
N VAL A 378 -15.55 -11.83 -12.14
CA VAL A 378 -14.77 -12.48 -11.09
C VAL A 378 -14.15 -13.79 -11.57
N ILE A 379 -12.98 -14.12 -11.01
CA ILE A 379 -12.34 -15.42 -11.10
C ILE A 379 -12.23 -16.04 -9.71
N ILE A 380 -12.62 -17.29 -9.57
CA ILE A 380 -12.53 -18.03 -8.31
C ILE A 380 -11.14 -18.65 -8.20
N LEU A 381 -10.28 -18.08 -7.34
CA LEU A 381 -8.91 -18.58 -7.13
C LEU A 381 -8.88 -19.85 -6.27
N HIS A 382 -9.79 -19.93 -5.30
CA HIS A 382 -9.97 -21.12 -4.46
C HIS A 382 -11.31 -21.11 -3.75
N HIS A 383 -12.02 -22.23 -3.81
CA HIS A 383 -13.20 -22.53 -3.00
C HIS A 383 -13.28 -24.05 -2.74
N ALA A 384 -13.70 -24.43 -1.55
CA ALA A 384 -13.71 -25.85 -1.15
C ALA A 384 -14.82 -26.63 -1.87
N THR A 385 -15.92 -25.98 -2.19
CA THR A 385 -17.12 -26.56 -2.83
C THR A 385 -17.59 -25.73 -4.02
N THR A 386 -18.80 -25.16 -3.94
CA THR A 386 -19.39 -24.32 -4.97
C THR A 386 -19.93 -23.01 -4.38
N ILE A 387 -19.80 -21.92 -5.14
CA ILE A 387 -20.44 -20.64 -4.83
C ILE A 387 -21.76 -20.59 -5.59
N ARG A 388 -22.82 -20.16 -4.92
CA ARG A 388 -24.17 -19.97 -5.46
C ARG A 388 -24.74 -18.62 -5.02
N GLU A 389 -25.90 -18.25 -5.51
CA GLU A 389 -26.65 -17.11 -5.00
C GLU A 389 -26.82 -17.18 -3.48
N ARG A 390 -26.93 -16.02 -2.83
CA ARG A 390 -26.94 -15.81 -1.38
C ARG A 390 -25.62 -16.11 -0.66
N TYR A 391 -24.56 -16.52 -1.39
CA TYR A 391 -23.23 -16.63 -0.80
C TYR A 391 -22.75 -15.27 -0.31
N GLN A 392 -22.17 -15.23 0.88
CA GLN A 392 -21.66 -14.00 1.50
C GLN A 392 -20.14 -14.05 1.58
N ALA A 393 -19.51 -12.96 1.22
CA ALA A 393 -18.07 -12.81 1.31
C ALA A 393 -17.66 -11.39 1.72
N MET A 394 -16.51 -11.28 2.35
CA MET A 394 -15.87 -9.99 2.63
C MET A 394 -15.27 -9.43 1.35
N ILE A 395 -15.77 -8.30 0.90
CA ILE A 395 -15.23 -7.55 -0.24
C ILE A 395 -14.16 -6.60 0.25
N HIS A 396 -13.02 -6.63 -0.43
CA HIS A 396 -11.94 -5.67 -0.30
C HIS A 396 -11.77 -4.95 -1.64
N CYS A 397 -11.96 -3.63 -1.66
CA CYS A 397 -11.76 -2.79 -2.83
C CYS A 397 -11.19 -1.43 -2.37
N GLY A 398 -9.91 -1.15 -2.67
CA GLY A 398 -9.25 0.01 -2.11
C GLY A 398 -9.37 0.03 -0.58
N ILE A 399 -9.98 1.08 -0.05
CA ILE A 399 -10.24 1.25 1.38
C ILE A 399 -11.55 0.57 1.86
N ILE A 400 -12.38 0.07 0.94
CA ILE A 400 -13.64 -0.62 1.26
C ILE A 400 -13.32 -1.99 1.86
N ARG A 401 -13.99 -2.28 2.97
CA ARG A 401 -13.96 -3.59 3.61
C ARG A 401 -15.31 -3.89 4.23
N GLN A 402 -16.18 -4.52 3.46
CA GLN A 402 -17.53 -4.83 3.89
C GLN A 402 -18.00 -6.19 3.37
N CYS A 403 -18.89 -6.86 4.11
CA CYS A 403 -19.56 -8.06 3.64
C CYS A 403 -20.55 -7.73 2.54
N ALA A 404 -20.53 -8.51 1.47
CA ALA A 404 -21.53 -8.45 0.41
C ALA A 404 -22.08 -9.84 0.12
N GLN A 405 -23.33 -9.88 -0.32
CA GLN A 405 -24.04 -11.08 -0.72
C GLN A 405 -24.09 -11.15 -2.24
N VAL A 406 -23.94 -12.34 -2.78
CA VAL A 406 -24.20 -12.63 -4.19
C VAL A 406 -25.71 -12.65 -4.42
N VAL A 407 -26.21 -11.73 -5.24
CA VAL A 407 -27.64 -11.60 -5.57
C VAL A 407 -27.98 -12.04 -6.98
N GLY A 408 -26.98 -12.25 -7.82
CA GLY A 408 -27.13 -12.80 -9.16
C GLY A 408 -25.79 -13.22 -9.75
N MET A 409 -25.82 -14.18 -10.66
CA MET A 409 -24.62 -14.69 -11.35
C MET A 409 -24.96 -15.05 -12.80
N SER A 410 -23.97 -14.97 -13.69
CA SER A 410 -24.09 -15.44 -15.09
C SER A 410 -24.02 -16.97 -15.24
N ALA A 411 -23.84 -17.71 -14.14
CA ALA A 411 -23.78 -19.16 -14.09
C ALA A 411 -24.51 -19.66 -12.84
N ASP A 412 -25.07 -20.87 -12.88
CA ASP A 412 -25.83 -21.46 -11.76
C ASP A 412 -24.97 -21.72 -10.51
N LEU A 413 -23.68 -21.97 -10.71
CA LEU A 413 -22.71 -22.20 -9.65
C LEU A 413 -21.30 -21.89 -10.14
N LEU A 414 -20.39 -21.55 -9.21
CA LEU A 414 -18.97 -21.31 -9.51
C LEU A 414 -18.09 -22.22 -8.65
N ARG A 415 -17.01 -22.70 -9.25
CA ARG A 415 -15.94 -23.52 -8.65
C ARG A 415 -14.59 -22.84 -8.78
N THR A 416 -13.59 -23.42 -8.16
CA THR A 416 -12.18 -22.98 -8.35
C THR A 416 -11.80 -23.01 -9.83
N GLY A 417 -11.29 -21.88 -10.33
CA GLY A 417 -10.91 -21.68 -11.74
C GLY A 417 -11.99 -21.03 -12.60
N ASP A 418 -13.25 -21.02 -12.17
CA ASP A 418 -14.34 -20.47 -12.97
C ASP A 418 -14.27 -18.93 -13.03
N LYS A 419 -14.71 -18.41 -14.16
CA LYS A 419 -14.93 -16.98 -14.40
C LYS A 419 -16.40 -16.72 -14.63
N ALA A 420 -16.94 -15.67 -14.04
CA ALA A 420 -18.33 -15.27 -14.21
C ALA A 420 -18.54 -13.79 -13.93
N VAL A 421 -19.64 -13.24 -14.42
CA VAL A 421 -20.16 -11.94 -13.97
C VAL A 421 -21.08 -12.21 -12.77
N VAL A 422 -20.75 -11.56 -11.66
CA VAL A 422 -21.48 -11.70 -10.39
C VAL A 422 -21.99 -10.34 -9.95
N THR A 423 -23.25 -10.30 -9.53
CA THR A 423 -23.87 -9.15 -8.90
C THR A 423 -23.77 -9.30 -7.38
N PHE A 424 -23.11 -8.34 -6.75
CA PHE A 424 -22.95 -8.27 -5.30
C PHE A 424 -23.81 -7.15 -4.72
N ARG A 425 -24.36 -7.37 -3.52
CA ARG A 425 -25.04 -6.36 -2.71
C ARG A 425 -24.37 -6.25 -1.36
N PHE A 426 -23.98 -5.02 -0.98
CA PHE A 426 -23.45 -4.72 0.34
C PHE A 426 -24.50 -4.94 1.43
N MET A 427 -24.07 -5.47 2.59
CA MET A 427 -24.98 -5.92 3.64
C MET A 427 -25.34 -4.82 4.65
N PHE A 428 -24.51 -3.81 4.85
CA PHE A 428 -24.66 -2.87 5.96
C PHE A 428 -24.93 -1.43 5.53
N HIS A 429 -24.28 -0.96 4.48
CA HIS A 429 -24.40 0.41 3.96
C HIS A 429 -23.85 0.48 2.53
N GLY A 430 -24.28 1.49 1.78
CA GLY A 430 -23.70 1.77 0.48
C GLY A 430 -22.24 2.22 0.57
N GLU A 431 -21.45 1.91 -0.43
CA GLU A 431 -20.03 2.26 -0.54
C GLU A 431 -19.77 3.14 -1.76
N TYR A 432 -18.70 3.94 -1.70
CA TYR A 432 -18.23 4.66 -2.88
C TYR A 432 -17.38 3.71 -3.74
N LEU A 433 -17.91 3.30 -4.86
CA LEU A 433 -17.29 2.35 -5.77
C LEU A 433 -17.35 2.87 -7.20
N ARG A 434 -16.31 2.61 -7.98
CA ARG A 434 -16.25 3.01 -9.40
C ARG A 434 -16.07 1.81 -10.32
N PRO A 435 -16.61 1.87 -11.55
CA PRO A 435 -16.27 0.91 -12.60
C PRO A 435 -14.75 0.83 -12.81
N GLY A 436 -14.26 -0.35 -13.13
CA GLY A 436 -12.83 -0.61 -13.31
C GLY A 436 -12.07 -0.95 -12.02
N ALA A 437 -12.65 -0.72 -10.84
CA ALA A 437 -12.00 -1.02 -9.57
C ALA A 437 -11.75 -2.53 -9.40
N THR A 438 -10.57 -2.88 -8.89
CA THR A 438 -10.23 -4.27 -8.57
C THR A 438 -10.81 -4.65 -7.22
N ILE A 439 -11.52 -5.77 -7.17
CA ILE A 439 -12.05 -6.35 -5.95
C ILE A 439 -11.34 -7.67 -5.61
N LEU A 440 -11.06 -7.85 -4.34
CA LEU A 440 -10.69 -9.14 -3.77
C LEU A 440 -11.81 -9.56 -2.82
N PHE A 441 -12.46 -10.69 -3.06
CA PHE A 441 -13.42 -11.21 -2.11
C PHE A 441 -12.89 -12.46 -1.40
N ARG A 442 -13.22 -12.56 -0.12
CA ARG A 442 -12.73 -13.61 0.74
C ARG A 442 -13.74 -14.02 1.80
N GLU A 443 -13.84 -15.32 2.00
CA GLU A 443 -14.58 -15.93 3.11
C GLU A 443 -13.87 -17.22 3.53
N GLY A 444 -13.35 -17.29 4.77
CA GLY A 444 -12.56 -18.42 5.23
C GLY A 444 -11.36 -18.72 4.31
N ARG A 445 -11.36 -19.88 3.66
CA ARG A 445 -10.36 -20.29 2.66
C ARG A 445 -10.73 -19.85 1.24
N THR A 446 -11.96 -19.44 1.00
CA THR A 446 -12.42 -18.96 -0.32
C THR A 446 -11.72 -17.67 -0.68
N LYS A 447 -11.29 -17.59 -1.92
CA LYS A 447 -10.63 -16.42 -2.51
C LYS A 447 -11.12 -16.24 -3.93
N GLY A 448 -11.42 -15.01 -4.29
CA GLY A 448 -11.70 -14.63 -5.67
C GLY A 448 -11.22 -13.22 -5.93
N LEU A 449 -10.90 -12.97 -7.17
CA LEU A 449 -10.48 -11.69 -7.69
C LEU A 449 -11.50 -11.24 -8.72
N GLY A 450 -11.75 -9.94 -8.83
CA GLY A 450 -12.64 -9.42 -9.86
C GLY A 450 -12.36 -7.98 -10.20
N ARG A 451 -13.03 -7.52 -11.26
CA ARG A 451 -13.05 -6.13 -11.69
C ARG A 451 -14.49 -5.66 -11.75
N VAL A 452 -14.78 -4.54 -11.15
CA VAL A 452 -16.10 -3.91 -11.19
C VAL A 452 -16.42 -3.48 -12.63
N LEU A 453 -17.56 -3.91 -13.14
CA LEU A 453 -18.07 -3.54 -14.47
C LEU A 453 -19.04 -2.36 -14.36
N GLU A 454 -20.01 -2.49 -13.46
CA GLU A 454 -21.08 -1.54 -13.28
C GLU A 454 -21.40 -1.35 -11.80
N VAL A 455 -21.87 -0.17 -11.47
CA VAL A 455 -22.25 0.21 -10.12
C VAL A 455 -23.69 0.74 -10.15
N THR A 456 -24.54 0.20 -9.30
CA THR A 456 -25.92 0.65 -9.18
C THR A 456 -26.08 1.51 -7.94
N SER A 457 -26.31 2.80 -8.15
CA SER A 457 -26.75 3.73 -7.10
C SER A 457 -28.23 3.46 -6.86
N GLY A 458 -28.54 2.61 -5.89
CA GLY A 458 -29.91 2.30 -5.50
C GLY A 458 -30.25 2.98 -4.18
N ALA A 459 -31.48 3.44 -4.04
CA ALA A 459 -32.04 3.74 -2.73
C ALA A 459 -32.01 2.47 -1.85
N ALA A 460 -31.73 2.65 -0.55
CA ALA A 460 -31.71 1.61 0.47
C ALA A 460 -33.03 0.83 0.52
#